data_6fe6e55dea04a53eac369c0f7a291a31
#
_entry.id   6fe6e55dea04a53eac369c0f7a291a31
#
_cell.length_a   1.000
_cell.length_b   1.000
_cell.length_c   1.000
_cell.angle_alpha   90.00
_cell.angle_beta   90.00
_cell.angle_gamma   90.00
#
_symmetry.space_group_name_H-M   'P 1'
#
loop_
_entity.id
_entity.type
_entity.pdbx_description
1 polymer ?
#
loop_
_entity_poly.entity_id
_entity_poly.type
_entity_poly.pdbx_seq_one_letter_code
_entity_poly.pdbx_strand_id
1 'polypeptide(L)'
;MDPKFPEKVSLGFFPTPIERLDRLSKFLGGPEIWIKRDDQTGLASGGNKTRKLEFLVADALARGADHLVTTGAPQSNHARQTAAAAAHLGIGCSLVLRGHKPETVTGNLLLDHLLGAFIYWSEK
;
A
#
# COMPACT_ATOMS: atom_id res chain seq x y z
N MET A 1 28.73 -0.01 -14.52
CA MET A 1 27.40 0.37 -15.02
C MET A 1 26.56 0.71 -13.81
N ASP A 2 26.19 1.97 -13.67
CA ASP A 2 25.21 2.32 -12.63
C ASP A 2 23.89 1.61 -12.92
N PRO A 3 23.30 0.93 -11.95
CA PRO A 3 22.02 0.29 -12.14
C PRO A 3 20.97 1.38 -12.47
N LYS A 4 20.43 1.36 -13.68
CA LYS A 4 19.29 2.23 -14.02
C LYS A 4 18.12 1.78 -13.14
N PHE A 5 17.77 2.60 -12.17
CA PHE A 5 16.53 2.39 -11.44
C PHE A 5 15.34 2.56 -12.39
N PRO A 6 14.29 1.71 -12.25
CA PRO A 6 13.09 1.86 -13.06
C PRO A 6 12.40 3.20 -12.78
N GLU A 7 11.66 3.70 -13.75
CA GLU A 7 10.78 4.87 -13.60
C GLU A 7 9.80 4.68 -12.45
N LYS A 8 9.45 5.77 -11.78
CA LYS A 8 8.47 5.75 -10.71
C LYS A 8 7.54 6.95 -10.74
N VAL A 9 6.31 6.77 -10.24
CA VAL A 9 5.38 7.87 -9.94
C VAL A 9 5.53 8.28 -8.48
N SER A 10 5.24 9.52 -8.17
CA SER A 10 5.26 10.00 -6.78
C SER A 10 3.91 9.72 -6.12
N LEU A 11 3.86 8.80 -5.17
CA LEU A 11 2.66 8.43 -4.43
C LEU A 11 2.76 8.72 -2.93
N GLY A 12 3.95 8.88 -2.40
CA GLY A 12 4.16 9.02 -0.98
C GLY A 12 5.24 10.02 -0.59
N PHE A 13 5.36 10.22 0.72
CA PHE A 13 6.38 11.10 1.30
C PHE A 13 7.66 10.30 1.57
N PHE A 14 8.70 10.60 0.79
CA PHE A 14 10.01 9.96 0.91
C PHE A 14 11.14 10.98 0.96
N PRO A 15 12.23 10.70 1.68
CA PRO A 15 12.49 9.51 2.49
C PRO A 15 11.71 9.51 3.81
N THR A 16 11.24 8.34 4.25
CA THR A 16 10.66 8.21 5.60
C THR A 16 11.76 8.19 6.66
N PRO A 17 11.50 8.68 7.89
CA PRO A 17 12.47 8.67 8.97
C PRO A 17 12.95 7.27 9.36
N ILE A 18 14.13 7.22 9.97
CA ILE A 18 14.63 6.06 10.73
C ILE A 18 14.80 6.53 12.17
N GLU A 19 14.17 5.85 13.11
CA GLU A 19 14.15 6.21 14.52
C GLU A 19 14.70 5.05 15.37
N ARG A 20 15.49 5.39 16.39
CA ARG A 20 15.97 4.42 17.36
C ARG A 20 14.92 4.18 18.43
N LEU A 21 14.69 2.93 18.79
CA LEU A 21 13.72 2.53 19.80
C LEU A 21 14.45 2.25 21.14
N ASP A 22 14.93 3.29 21.81
CA ASP A 22 15.76 3.19 23.03
C ASP A 22 15.12 2.38 24.16
N ARG A 23 13.83 2.63 24.42
CA ARG A 23 13.10 1.95 25.49
C ARG A 23 12.96 0.45 25.19
N LEU A 24 12.64 0.10 23.95
CA LEU A 24 12.49 -1.29 23.52
C LEU A 24 13.84 -2.01 23.52
N SER A 25 14.88 -1.37 23.00
CA SER A 25 16.26 -1.91 23.02
C SER A 25 16.72 -2.21 24.43
N LYS A 26 16.50 -1.28 25.37
CA LYS A 26 16.83 -1.46 26.79
C LYS A 26 16.01 -2.57 27.45
N PHE A 27 14.71 -2.64 27.16
CA PHE A 27 13.83 -3.66 27.73
C PHE A 27 14.21 -5.07 27.32
N LEU A 28 14.59 -5.26 26.05
CA LEU A 28 14.98 -6.57 25.51
C LEU A 28 16.43 -6.97 25.85
N GLY A 29 17.29 -6.03 26.26
CA GLY A 29 18.66 -6.31 26.64
C GLY A 29 19.57 -6.87 25.54
N GLY A 30 19.17 -6.68 24.27
CA GLY A 30 19.86 -7.17 23.08
C GLY A 30 20.46 -6.05 22.21
N PRO A 31 20.53 -6.24 20.89
CA PRO A 31 21.05 -5.24 19.97
C PRO A 31 20.15 -4.00 19.92
N GLU A 32 20.69 -2.90 19.41
CA GLU A 32 19.93 -1.69 19.16
C GLU A 32 18.83 -1.95 18.12
N ILE A 33 17.62 -1.55 18.43
CA ILE A 33 16.45 -1.70 17.56
C ILE A 33 16.12 -0.35 16.94
N TRP A 34 15.97 -0.34 15.64
CA TRP A 34 15.61 0.83 14.85
C TRP A 34 14.35 0.54 14.06
N ILE A 35 13.50 1.56 13.87
CA ILE A 35 12.31 1.47 13.04
C ILE A 35 12.44 2.38 11.82
N LYS A 36 12.18 1.81 10.64
CA LYS A 36 11.93 2.59 9.41
C LYS A 36 10.45 2.96 9.38
N ARG A 37 10.15 4.25 9.46
CA ARG A 37 8.79 4.80 9.63
C ARG A 37 7.98 4.76 8.33
N ASP A 38 7.80 3.58 7.75
CA ASP A 38 6.99 3.42 6.54
C ASP A 38 5.48 3.56 6.79
N ASP A 39 5.05 3.61 8.04
CA ASP A 39 3.75 4.11 8.46
C ASP A 39 3.52 5.58 8.04
N GLN A 40 4.59 6.37 7.86
CA GLN A 40 4.52 7.78 7.50
C GLN A 40 4.64 8.05 5.98
N THR A 41 4.43 7.07 5.14
CA THR A 41 4.46 7.27 3.67
C THR A 41 3.29 8.10 3.13
N GLY A 42 2.24 8.32 3.91
CA GLY A 42 1.15 9.26 3.62
C GLY A 42 -0.01 8.69 2.82
N LEU A 43 0.22 7.88 1.80
CA LEU A 43 -0.84 7.37 0.91
C LEU A 43 -1.89 6.54 1.68
N ALA A 44 -3.11 7.07 1.82
CA ALA A 44 -4.24 6.45 2.51
C ALA A 44 -3.84 5.79 3.83
N SER A 45 -3.43 6.58 4.82
CA SER A 45 -2.92 6.18 6.14
C SER A 45 -1.52 5.56 6.14
N GLY A 46 -0.78 5.65 5.04
CA GLY A 46 0.60 5.19 4.95
C GLY A 46 0.78 3.68 4.90
N GLY A 47 2.02 3.26 4.86
CA GLY A 47 2.44 1.86 4.84
C GLY A 47 3.51 1.56 3.78
N ASN A 48 4.22 0.46 3.98
CA ASN A 48 5.37 0.09 3.15
C ASN A 48 5.03 -0.29 1.69
N LYS A 49 3.76 -0.53 1.38
CA LYS A 49 3.35 -0.93 0.03
C LYS A 49 3.44 0.22 -0.97
N THR A 50 3.36 1.47 -0.51
CA THR A 50 3.59 2.66 -1.33
C THR A 50 4.92 2.58 -2.08
N ARG A 51 6.01 2.08 -1.44
CA ARG A 51 7.33 1.97 -2.07
C ARG A 51 7.30 1.16 -3.37
N LYS A 52 6.70 -0.01 -3.34
CA LYS A 52 6.62 -0.85 -4.55
C LYS A 52 5.59 -0.32 -5.54
N LEU A 53 4.51 0.30 -5.05
CA LEU A 53 3.45 0.83 -5.90
C LEU A 53 3.94 1.99 -6.76
N GLU A 54 4.87 2.83 -6.29
CA GLU A 54 5.47 3.87 -7.12
C GLU A 54 6.06 3.33 -8.43
N PHE A 55 6.70 2.15 -8.38
CA PHE A 55 7.28 1.50 -9.55
C PHE A 55 6.26 0.67 -10.35
N LEU A 56 5.45 -0.12 -9.67
CA LEU A 56 4.46 -0.98 -10.33
C LEU A 56 3.43 -0.17 -11.13
N VAL A 57 3.00 0.95 -10.54
CA VAL A 57 2.03 1.84 -11.20
C VAL A 57 2.68 2.62 -12.35
N ALA A 58 3.94 3.04 -12.19
CA ALA A 58 4.67 3.66 -13.30
C ALA A 58 4.77 2.73 -14.51
N ASP A 59 5.11 1.45 -14.30
CA ASP A 59 5.15 0.44 -15.37
C ASP A 59 3.76 0.21 -15.98
N ALA A 60 2.71 0.12 -15.15
CA ALA A 60 1.34 -0.03 -15.64
C ALA A 60 0.91 1.14 -16.54
N LEU A 61 1.16 2.38 -16.10
CA LEU A 61 0.83 3.58 -16.89
C LEU A 61 1.65 3.65 -18.19
N ALA A 62 2.92 3.29 -18.16
CA ALA A 62 3.77 3.24 -19.35
C ALA A 62 3.26 2.22 -20.39
N ARG A 63 2.52 1.21 -19.96
CA ARG A 63 1.84 0.22 -20.81
C ARG A 63 0.42 0.63 -21.22
N GLY A 64 -0.03 1.81 -20.84
CA GLY A 64 -1.37 2.33 -21.16
C GLY A 64 -2.48 1.76 -20.30
N ALA A 65 -2.18 1.24 -19.09
CA ALA A 65 -3.21 0.75 -18.18
C ALA A 65 -4.06 1.93 -17.65
N ASP A 66 -5.36 1.77 -17.71
CA ASP A 66 -6.39 2.67 -17.16
C ASP A 66 -7.11 2.06 -15.94
N HIS A 67 -6.74 0.83 -15.57
CA HIS A 67 -7.36 0.08 -14.49
C HIS A 67 -6.35 -0.85 -13.81
N LEU A 68 -6.33 -0.82 -12.47
CA LEU A 68 -5.49 -1.71 -11.67
C LEU A 68 -6.33 -2.85 -11.09
N VAL A 69 -5.79 -4.07 -11.14
CA VAL A 69 -6.42 -5.23 -10.50
C VAL A 69 -5.44 -5.85 -9.51
N THR A 70 -5.89 -6.10 -8.29
CA THR A 70 -5.08 -6.80 -7.29
C THR A 70 -5.92 -7.69 -6.40
N THR A 71 -5.25 -8.54 -5.60
CA THR A 71 -5.89 -9.46 -4.68
C THR A 71 -5.35 -9.30 -3.26
N GLY A 72 -6.14 -9.71 -2.28
CA GLY A 72 -5.75 -9.67 -0.88
C GLY A 72 -6.80 -10.23 0.08
N ALA A 73 -6.50 -10.15 1.38
CA ALA A 73 -7.50 -10.35 2.42
C ALA A 73 -8.34 -9.05 2.60
N PRO A 74 -9.50 -9.10 3.26
CA PRO A 74 -10.36 -7.92 3.46
C PRO A 74 -9.67 -6.72 4.13
N GLN A 75 -8.67 -6.98 4.99
CA GLN A 75 -7.90 -5.95 5.66
C GLN A 75 -6.48 -5.77 5.07
N SER A 76 -6.30 -6.11 3.80
CA SER A 76 -5.01 -6.01 3.12
C SER A 76 -4.53 -4.56 2.99
N ASN A 77 -3.36 -4.25 3.55
CA ASN A 77 -2.70 -2.96 3.32
C ASN A 77 -2.27 -2.76 1.86
N HIS A 78 -2.04 -3.87 1.13
CA HIS A 78 -1.70 -3.77 -0.29
C HIS A 78 -2.92 -3.41 -1.13
N ALA A 79 -4.07 -4.05 -0.90
CA ALA A 79 -5.31 -3.73 -1.60
C ALA A 79 -5.68 -2.26 -1.39
N ARG A 80 -5.73 -1.80 -0.14
CA ARG A 80 -6.01 -0.41 0.22
C ARG A 80 -5.07 0.59 -0.47
N GLN A 81 -3.76 0.37 -0.41
CA GLN A 81 -2.81 1.29 -1.04
C GLN A 81 -2.85 1.23 -2.57
N THR A 82 -3.23 0.09 -3.17
CA THR A 82 -3.47 0.00 -4.62
C THR A 82 -4.71 0.81 -5.01
N ALA A 83 -5.81 0.69 -4.26
CA ALA A 83 -7.01 1.50 -4.47
C ALA A 83 -6.69 3.00 -4.33
N ALA A 84 -5.90 3.38 -3.31
CA ALA A 84 -5.49 4.75 -3.12
C ALA A 84 -4.61 5.29 -4.25
N ALA A 85 -3.69 4.49 -4.78
CA ALA A 85 -2.86 4.87 -5.92
C ALA A 85 -3.71 5.09 -7.17
N ALA A 86 -4.66 4.19 -7.44
CA ALA A 86 -5.58 4.31 -8.55
C ALA A 86 -6.44 5.58 -8.43
N ALA A 87 -7.04 5.82 -7.27
CA ALA A 87 -7.84 7.02 -7.00
C ALA A 87 -7.02 8.31 -7.16
N HIS A 88 -5.77 8.32 -6.66
CA HIS A 88 -4.86 9.47 -6.79
C HIS A 88 -4.55 9.80 -8.27
N LEU A 89 -4.46 8.78 -9.11
CA LEU A 89 -4.10 8.93 -10.52
C LEU A 89 -5.31 9.01 -11.46
N GLY A 90 -6.53 8.93 -10.94
CA GLY A 90 -7.76 9.01 -11.72
C GLY A 90 -8.01 7.79 -12.61
N ILE A 91 -7.48 6.61 -12.25
CA ILE A 91 -7.71 5.35 -12.96
C ILE A 91 -8.56 4.38 -12.13
N GLY A 92 -9.13 3.36 -12.78
CA GLY A 92 -9.97 2.38 -12.11
C GLY A 92 -9.19 1.41 -11.20
N CYS A 93 -9.89 0.80 -10.23
CA CYS A 93 -9.32 -0.24 -9.38
C CYS A 93 -10.33 -1.33 -9.08
N SER A 94 -9.93 -2.59 -9.25
CA SER A 94 -10.67 -3.78 -8.82
C SER A 94 -9.88 -4.59 -7.80
N LEU A 95 -10.52 -4.91 -6.69
CA LEU A 95 -9.96 -5.71 -5.61
C LEU A 95 -10.66 -7.04 -5.55
N VAL A 96 -9.93 -8.13 -5.75
CA VAL A 96 -10.42 -9.49 -5.54
C VAL A 96 -10.03 -9.92 -4.14
N LEU A 97 -10.97 -9.83 -3.19
CA LEU A 97 -10.72 -10.12 -1.79
C LEU A 97 -11.16 -11.53 -1.42
N ARG A 98 -10.28 -12.20 -0.65
CA ARG A 98 -10.55 -13.59 -0.20
C ARG A 98 -11.58 -13.61 0.93
N GLY A 99 -12.51 -14.54 0.85
CA GLY A 99 -13.55 -14.77 1.85
C GLY A 99 -14.92 -14.21 1.44
N HIS A 100 -15.79 -14.00 2.42
CA HIS A 100 -17.14 -13.49 2.22
C HIS A 100 -17.23 -12.02 2.57
N LYS A 101 -18.19 -11.33 1.95
CA LYS A 101 -18.51 -9.94 2.30
C LYS A 101 -18.96 -9.90 3.77
N PRO A 102 -18.29 -9.11 4.64
CA PRO A 102 -18.71 -8.97 6.03
C PRO A 102 -20.00 -8.14 6.14
N GLU A 103 -20.76 -8.37 7.19
CA GLU A 103 -21.95 -7.58 7.51
C GLU A 103 -21.60 -6.12 7.81
N THR A 104 -20.48 -5.89 8.50
CA THR A 104 -19.99 -4.57 8.85
C THR A 104 -18.69 -4.27 8.12
N VAL A 105 -18.67 -3.15 7.40
CA VAL A 105 -17.49 -2.68 6.65
C VAL A 105 -16.66 -1.76 7.54
N THR A 106 -15.43 -2.18 7.86
CA THR A 106 -14.52 -1.45 8.75
C THR A 106 -13.08 -1.46 8.26
N GLY A 107 -12.22 -0.63 8.85
CA GLY A 107 -10.78 -0.63 8.61
C GLY A 107 -10.40 -0.39 7.14
N ASN A 108 -9.49 -1.21 6.60
CA ASN A 108 -9.04 -1.08 5.22
C ASN A 108 -10.16 -1.28 4.21
N LEU A 109 -11.09 -2.20 4.46
CA LEU A 109 -12.22 -2.44 3.59
C LEU A 109 -13.13 -1.20 3.45
N LEU A 110 -13.31 -0.43 4.52
CA LEU A 110 -14.02 0.85 4.45
C LEU A 110 -13.28 1.86 3.58
N LEU A 111 -11.96 1.93 3.74
CA LEU A 111 -11.15 2.81 2.91
C LEU A 111 -11.18 2.39 1.43
N ASP A 112 -11.19 1.09 1.13
CA ASP A 112 -11.32 0.59 -0.24
C ASP A 112 -12.61 1.08 -0.91
N HIS A 113 -13.73 1.05 -0.19
CA HIS A 113 -15.01 1.61 -0.68
C HIS A 113 -14.95 3.14 -0.87
N LEU A 114 -14.40 3.86 0.11
CA LEU A 114 -14.28 5.33 0.03
C LEU A 114 -13.35 5.78 -1.10
N LEU A 115 -12.36 4.97 -1.45
CA LEU A 115 -11.42 5.19 -2.56
C LEU A 115 -12.01 4.79 -3.92
N GLY A 116 -13.26 4.30 -3.96
CA GLY A 116 -13.96 3.98 -5.20
C GLY A 116 -13.55 2.67 -5.86
N ALA A 117 -12.92 1.75 -5.13
CA ALA A 117 -12.55 0.46 -5.67
C ALA A 117 -13.77 -0.46 -5.87
N PHE A 118 -13.79 -1.20 -6.99
CA PHE A 118 -14.72 -2.30 -7.21
C PHE A 118 -14.25 -3.52 -6.42
N ILE A 119 -15.10 -4.06 -5.56
CA ILE A 119 -14.74 -5.19 -4.68
C ILE A 119 -15.45 -6.45 -5.12
N TYR A 120 -14.66 -7.46 -5.41
CA TYR A 120 -15.10 -8.82 -5.74
C TYR A 120 -14.67 -9.78 -4.65
N TRP A 121 -15.54 -10.73 -4.30
CA TRP A 121 -15.25 -11.72 -3.27
C TRP A 121 -14.91 -13.06 -3.91
N SER A 122 -13.85 -13.70 -3.40
CA SER A 122 -13.40 -15.02 -3.83
C SER A 122 -13.44 -15.96 -2.64
N GLU A 123 -14.28 -16.98 -2.73
CA GLU A 123 -14.46 -18.00 -1.68
C GLU A 123 -13.33 -19.04 -1.62
N LYS A 124 -12.31 -18.91 -2.51
CA LYS A 124 -11.18 -19.86 -2.62
C LYS A 124 -9.87 -19.21 -2.18
#